data_41ba3ce2d9ca487742996d14a2eb4ed2
#
_entry.id   41ba3ce2d9ca487742996d14a2eb4ed2
#
_cell.length_a   1.000
_cell.length_b   1.000
_cell.length_c   1.000
_cell.angle_alpha   90.00
_cell.angle_beta   90.00
_cell.angle_gamma   90.00
#
_symmetry.space_group_name_H-M   'P 1'
#
loop_
_entity.id
_entity.type
_entity.pdbx_description
1 polymer ?
#
loop_
_entity_poly.entity_id
_entity_poly.type
_entity_poly.pdbx_seq_one_letter_code
_entity_poly.pdbx_strand_id
1 'polypeptide(L)'
;MLKVVVLVSGGGTNLQAIIDAVESNTITNTEIIGVISNNRNAYALERAKNHGIPGMCISPKDYETREAFNDAFLCALNELNPDLIVLAGFLVVIPAKMIRQYENRIINIHPSLIPAFCGTGYYGLKVHEAALKRGVKVVGATVHFVDEGTDTGPIILQKAVNVEHGDTPEVLQRRVMEQAEWKILPEAINLIANDKIEVNDGHVIVKA
;
A
#
# COMPACT_ATOMS: atom_id res chain seq x y z
N MET A 1 13.60 9.58 12.76
CA MET A 1 13.30 9.41 11.32
C MET A 1 12.54 8.11 11.18
N LEU A 2 11.37 8.12 10.56
CA LEU A 2 10.50 6.95 10.39
C LEU A 2 11.14 5.96 9.39
N LYS A 3 11.38 4.74 9.82
CA LYS A 3 11.93 3.67 8.98
C LYS A 3 10.81 2.93 8.27
N VAL A 4 10.76 3.05 6.94
CA VAL A 4 9.69 2.49 6.12
C VAL A 4 10.19 1.29 5.32
N VAL A 5 9.45 0.19 5.35
CA VAL A 5 9.58 -0.93 4.41
C VAL A 5 8.36 -0.95 3.49
N VAL A 6 8.59 -1.05 2.19
CA VAL A 6 7.52 -1.10 1.19
C VAL A 6 7.39 -2.49 0.61
N LEU A 7 6.18 -3.06 0.66
CA LEU A 7 5.85 -4.38 0.12
C LEU A 7 5.16 -4.22 -1.23
N VAL A 8 5.63 -4.97 -2.23
CA VAL A 8 5.22 -4.85 -3.63
C VAL A 8 5.06 -6.21 -4.30
N SER A 9 4.25 -6.30 -5.36
CA SER A 9 4.12 -7.53 -6.17
C SER A 9 4.42 -7.35 -7.66
N GLY A 10 4.43 -6.11 -8.16
CA GLY A 10 4.46 -5.83 -9.60
C GLY A 10 5.27 -4.61 -10.01
N GLY A 11 4.68 -3.73 -10.81
CA GLY A 11 5.34 -2.59 -11.45
C GLY A 11 5.88 -1.51 -10.50
N GLY A 12 5.33 -1.38 -9.29
CA GLY A 12 5.81 -0.47 -8.26
C GLY A 12 5.58 1.02 -8.53
N THR A 13 4.47 1.38 -9.17
CA THR A 13 4.16 2.79 -9.44
C THR A 13 3.88 3.58 -8.16
N ASN A 14 3.22 2.97 -7.18
CA ASN A 14 3.04 3.54 -5.85
C ASN A 14 4.36 3.64 -5.07
N LEU A 15 5.25 2.63 -5.20
CA LEU A 15 6.62 2.72 -4.65
C LEU A 15 7.36 3.91 -5.25
N GLN A 16 7.29 4.12 -6.57
CA GLN A 16 7.93 5.27 -7.21
C GLN A 16 7.40 6.59 -6.65
N ALA A 17 6.09 6.72 -6.48
CA ALA A 17 5.49 7.92 -5.91
C ALA A 17 5.99 8.20 -4.48
N ILE A 18 6.23 7.16 -3.67
CA ILE A 18 6.81 7.30 -2.33
C ILE A 18 8.28 7.76 -2.43
N ILE A 19 9.07 7.13 -3.31
CA ILE A 19 10.49 7.47 -3.52
C ILE A 19 10.61 8.94 -3.95
N ASP A 20 9.87 9.35 -4.99
CA ASP A 20 9.88 10.72 -5.51
C ASP A 20 9.51 11.74 -4.41
N ALA A 21 8.54 11.38 -3.57
CA ALA A 21 8.09 12.24 -2.47
C ALA A 21 9.13 12.36 -1.34
N VAL A 22 9.91 11.31 -1.06
CA VAL A 22 11.03 11.35 -0.10
C VAL A 22 12.18 12.17 -0.67
N GLU A 23 12.56 11.92 -1.92
CA GLU A 23 13.67 12.62 -2.58
C GLU A 23 13.39 14.12 -2.77
N SER A 24 12.14 14.50 -3.02
CA SER A 24 11.70 15.90 -3.12
C SER A 24 11.44 16.59 -1.78
N ASN A 25 11.63 15.89 -0.64
CA ASN A 25 11.25 16.36 0.70
C ASN A 25 9.75 16.70 0.86
N THR A 26 8.88 16.15 0.01
CA THR A 26 7.42 16.19 0.21
C THR A 26 7.02 15.32 1.40
N ILE A 27 7.69 14.17 1.58
CA ILE A 27 7.66 13.40 2.82
C ILE A 27 8.90 13.76 3.63
N THR A 28 8.69 14.21 4.86
CA THR A 28 9.76 14.55 5.79
C THR A 28 9.95 13.47 6.85
N ASN A 29 11.06 13.51 7.58
CA ASN A 29 11.35 12.58 8.69
C ASN A 29 11.24 11.10 8.34
N THR A 30 11.47 10.70 7.09
CA THR A 30 11.24 9.35 6.59
C THR A 30 12.46 8.82 5.83
N GLU A 31 12.74 7.54 6.01
CA GLU A 31 13.74 6.78 5.26
C GLU A 31 13.13 5.46 4.77
N ILE A 32 13.26 5.16 3.47
CA ILE A 32 12.88 3.85 2.92
C ILE A 32 14.07 2.92 3.13
N ILE A 33 13.99 2.06 4.14
CA ILE A 33 15.08 1.14 4.51
C ILE A 33 15.09 -0.16 3.73
N GLY A 34 14.01 -0.47 3.00
CA GLY A 34 13.93 -1.66 2.17
C GLY A 34 12.64 -1.80 1.38
N VAL A 35 12.74 -2.59 0.32
CA VAL A 35 11.62 -3.01 -0.52
C VAL A 35 11.57 -4.53 -0.57
N ILE A 36 10.45 -5.14 -0.22
CA ILE A 36 10.27 -6.59 -0.29
C ILE A 36 9.22 -6.92 -1.35
N SER A 37 9.55 -7.82 -2.26
CA SER A 37 8.61 -8.35 -3.24
C SER A 37 8.36 -9.85 -3.03
N ASN A 38 7.11 -10.28 -3.25
CA ASN A 38 6.79 -11.70 -3.34
C ASN A 38 7.03 -12.29 -4.75
N ASN A 39 7.49 -11.46 -5.70
CA ASN A 39 7.73 -11.84 -7.08
C ASN A 39 9.13 -11.37 -7.52
N ARG A 40 9.98 -12.34 -7.95
CA ARG A 40 11.35 -12.06 -8.40
C ARG A 40 11.42 -11.12 -9.61
N ASN A 41 10.38 -11.14 -10.44
CA ASN A 41 10.30 -10.35 -11.67
C ASN A 41 9.55 -9.03 -11.49
N ALA A 42 9.30 -8.61 -10.24
CA ALA A 42 8.65 -7.34 -9.97
C ALA A 42 9.57 -6.17 -10.38
N TYR A 43 9.11 -5.34 -11.31
CA TYR A 43 9.86 -4.15 -11.74
C TYR A 43 10.09 -3.15 -10.59
N ALA A 44 9.28 -3.25 -9.54
CA ALA A 44 9.48 -2.50 -8.31
C ALA A 44 10.87 -2.72 -7.67
N LEU A 45 11.47 -3.91 -7.79
CA LEU A 45 12.83 -4.18 -7.30
C LEU A 45 13.89 -3.43 -8.11
N GLU A 46 13.68 -3.29 -9.42
CA GLU A 46 14.56 -2.48 -10.27
C GLU A 46 14.44 -0.98 -9.94
N ARG A 47 13.24 -0.50 -9.64
CA ARG A 47 13.05 0.88 -9.13
C ARG A 47 13.84 1.11 -7.85
N ALA A 48 13.69 0.22 -6.87
CA ALA A 48 14.43 0.31 -5.61
C ALA A 48 15.95 0.38 -5.85
N LYS A 49 16.48 -0.51 -6.69
CA LYS A 49 17.91 -0.57 -7.06
C LYS A 49 18.38 0.75 -7.70
N ASN A 50 17.60 1.31 -8.62
CA ASN A 50 17.95 2.56 -9.33
C ASN A 50 18.03 3.77 -8.38
N HIS A 51 17.38 3.70 -7.22
CA HIS A 51 17.41 4.71 -6.16
C HIS A 51 18.27 4.32 -4.95
N GLY A 52 19.10 3.25 -5.07
CA GLY A 52 20.00 2.81 -4.01
C GLY A 52 19.29 2.22 -2.77
N ILE A 53 18.01 1.84 -2.90
CA ILE A 53 17.23 1.26 -1.81
C ILE A 53 17.42 -0.26 -1.83
N PRO A 54 17.75 -0.90 -0.68
CA PRO A 54 17.85 -2.35 -0.59
C PRO A 54 16.56 -3.04 -1.00
N GLY A 55 16.64 -3.96 -1.96
CA GLY A 55 15.50 -4.75 -2.43
C GLY A 55 15.73 -6.23 -2.22
N MET A 56 14.69 -6.97 -1.77
CA MET A 56 14.75 -8.42 -1.67
C MET A 56 13.47 -9.07 -2.19
N CYS A 57 13.59 -10.34 -2.59
CA CYS A 57 12.44 -11.15 -2.96
C CYS A 57 12.26 -12.29 -1.96
N ILE A 58 11.05 -12.39 -1.41
CA ILE A 58 10.62 -13.52 -0.59
C ILE A 58 9.35 -14.08 -1.25
N SER A 59 9.52 -15.10 -2.08
CA SER A 59 8.43 -15.65 -2.88
C SER A 59 7.77 -16.85 -2.19
N PRO A 60 6.42 -16.92 -2.14
CA PRO A 60 5.75 -18.12 -1.62
C PRO A 60 6.11 -19.40 -2.40
N LYS A 61 6.63 -19.27 -3.62
CA LYS A 61 7.07 -20.41 -4.43
C LYS A 61 8.38 -21.06 -3.97
N ASP A 62 9.12 -20.37 -3.08
CA ASP A 62 10.41 -20.84 -2.57
C ASP A 62 10.26 -21.67 -1.29
N TYR A 63 9.04 -21.84 -0.80
CA TYR A 63 8.72 -22.53 0.46
C TYR A 63 7.74 -23.66 0.22
N GLU A 64 7.91 -24.78 0.95
CA GLU A 64 7.04 -25.94 0.83
C GLU A 64 5.64 -25.68 1.41
N THR A 65 5.54 -24.81 2.43
CA THR A 65 4.30 -24.49 3.11
C THR A 65 4.07 -22.99 3.22
N ARG A 66 2.81 -22.59 3.32
CA ARG A 66 2.44 -21.19 3.58
C ARG A 66 3.00 -20.68 4.91
N GLU A 67 3.09 -21.54 5.90
CA GLU A 67 3.60 -21.20 7.22
C GLU A 67 5.11 -20.91 7.16
N ALA A 68 5.90 -21.75 6.50
CA ALA A 68 7.33 -21.50 6.28
C ALA A 68 7.59 -20.18 5.54
N PHE A 69 6.79 -19.87 4.53
CA PHE A 69 6.83 -18.58 3.86
C PHE A 69 6.51 -17.43 4.82
N ASN A 70 5.44 -17.54 5.59
CA ASN A 70 5.02 -16.50 6.54
C ASN A 70 6.09 -16.23 7.61
N ASP A 71 6.72 -17.27 8.13
CA ASP A 71 7.79 -17.15 9.13
C ASP A 71 9.05 -16.52 8.55
N ALA A 72 9.46 -16.92 7.34
CA ALA A 72 10.59 -16.31 6.65
C ALA A 72 10.34 -14.82 6.34
N PHE A 73 9.10 -14.48 5.92
CA PHE A 73 8.70 -13.11 5.65
C PHE A 73 8.74 -12.24 6.92
N LEU A 74 8.21 -12.77 8.02
CA LEU A 74 8.23 -12.08 9.31
C LEU A 74 9.67 -11.94 9.85
N CYS A 75 10.52 -12.96 9.67
CA CYS A 75 11.94 -12.90 10.04
C CYS A 75 12.66 -11.75 9.32
N ALA A 76 12.48 -11.65 8.00
CA ALA A 76 13.08 -10.57 7.22
C ALA A 76 12.60 -9.17 7.64
N LEU A 77 11.32 -9.02 7.98
CA LEU A 77 10.80 -7.77 8.53
C LEU A 77 11.40 -7.45 9.90
N ASN A 78 11.56 -8.46 10.76
CA ASN A 78 12.16 -8.27 12.08
C ASN A 78 13.65 -7.85 11.99
N GLU A 79 14.38 -8.40 11.03
CA GLU A 79 15.78 -8.01 10.77
C GLU A 79 15.89 -6.55 10.29
N LEU A 80 14.97 -6.10 9.45
CA LEU A 80 14.89 -4.71 9.00
C LEU A 80 14.40 -3.77 10.09
N ASN A 81 13.60 -4.27 11.02
CA ASN A 81 13.00 -3.51 12.13
C ASN A 81 12.37 -2.18 11.70
N PRO A 82 11.35 -2.21 10.82
CA PRO A 82 10.66 -1.00 10.35
C PRO A 82 9.75 -0.41 11.43
N ASP A 83 9.61 0.91 11.39
CA ASP A 83 8.59 1.62 12.14
C ASP A 83 7.22 1.56 11.43
N LEU A 84 7.23 1.56 10.09
CA LEU A 84 6.04 1.50 9.24
C LEU A 84 6.24 0.51 8.08
N ILE A 85 5.24 -0.30 7.81
CA ILE A 85 5.16 -1.18 6.64
C ILE A 85 4.08 -0.63 5.70
N VAL A 86 4.41 -0.48 4.42
CA VAL A 86 3.50 0.05 3.40
C VAL A 86 3.20 -1.03 2.36
N LEU A 87 1.94 -1.42 2.22
CA LEU A 87 1.50 -2.30 1.15
C LEU A 87 1.19 -1.43 -0.09
N ALA A 88 2.07 -1.51 -1.08
CA ALA A 88 1.97 -0.73 -2.32
C ALA A 88 1.70 -1.65 -3.53
N GLY A 89 0.49 -2.20 -3.59
CA GLY A 89 0.13 -3.22 -4.56
C GLY A 89 0.72 -4.59 -4.21
N PHE A 90 0.73 -4.94 -2.93
CA PHE A 90 1.14 -6.25 -2.44
C PHE A 90 -0.05 -7.21 -2.42
N LEU A 91 0.02 -8.30 -3.20
CA LEU A 91 -1.12 -9.19 -3.45
C LEU A 91 -1.15 -10.44 -2.55
N VAL A 92 -0.24 -10.54 -1.61
CA VAL A 92 -0.21 -11.64 -0.65
C VAL A 92 -0.90 -11.22 0.64
N VAL A 93 -1.80 -12.06 1.12
CA VAL A 93 -2.50 -11.82 2.39
C VAL A 93 -1.50 -11.81 3.55
N ILE A 94 -1.53 -10.76 4.35
CA ILE A 94 -0.70 -10.59 5.53
C ILE A 94 -1.19 -11.53 6.64
N PRO A 95 -0.32 -12.36 7.24
CA PRO A 95 -0.74 -13.27 8.30
C PRO A 95 -1.09 -12.54 9.60
N ALA A 96 -2.09 -13.02 10.33
CA ALA A 96 -2.56 -12.41 11.57
C ALA A 96 -1.43 -12.21 12.62
N LYS A 97 -0.45 -13.12 12.69
CA LYS A 97 0.72 -12.99 13.56
C LYS A 97 1.52 -11.72 13.26
N MET A 98 1.67 -11.38 11.98
CA MET A 98 2.38 -10.17 11.55
C MET A 98 1.55 -8.91 11.83
N ILE A 99 0.23 -8.96 11.58
CA ILE A 99 -0.68 -7.84 11.86
C ILE A 99 -0.64 -7.49 13.35
N ARG A 100 -0.73 -8.49 14.24
CA ARG A 100 -0.63 -8.27 15.69
C ARG A 100 0.71 -7.71 16.14
N GLN A 101 1.82 -8.16 15.53
CA GLN A 101 3.15 -7.66 15.87
C GLN A 101 3.37 -6.22 15.44
N TYR A 102 2.78 -5.82 14.31
CA TYR A 102 2.86 -4.49 13.71
C TYR A 102 1.52 -3.75 13.75
N GLU A 103 0.76 -3.92 14.84
CA GLU A 103 -0.53 -3.25 15.03
C GLU A 103 -0.39 -1.73 14.86
N ASN A 104 -1.28 -1.14 14.05
CA ASN A 104 -1.25 0.27 13.64
C ASN A 104 0.09 0.73 13.02
N ARG A 105 0.87 -0.21 12.46
CA ARG A 105 2.12 0.06 11.75
C ARG A 105 2.18 -0.58 10.37
N ILE A 106 1.04 -1.04 9.85
CA ILE A 106 0.90 -1.51 8.47
C ILE A 106 -0.20 -0.69 7.83
N ILE A 107 0.11 -0.04 6.70
CA ILE A 107 -0.89 0.68 5.89
C ILE A 107 -0.98 0.07 4.50
N ASN A 108 -2.15 0.20 3.90
CA ASN A 108 -2.42 -0.26 2.53
C ASN A 108 -3.03 0.86 1.69
N ILE A 109 -2.70 0.90 0.41
CA ILE A 109 -3.42 1.69 -0.60
C ILE A 109 -4.36 0.78 -1.37
N HIS A 110 -5.66 1.08 -1.35
CA HIS A 110 -6.69 0.36 -2.08
C HIS A 110 -7.32 1.27 -3.15
N PRO A 111 -7.47 0.81 -4.41
CA PRO A 111 -7.91 1.66 -5.53
C PRO A 111 -9.43 1.86 -5.59
N SER A 112 -10.08 2.02 -4.44
CA SER A 112 -11.49 2.39 -4.35
C SER A 112 -11.77 3.28 -3.13
N LEU A 113 -12.97 3.84 -3.09
CA LEU A 113 -13.51 4.50 -1.89
C LEU A 113 -14.16 3.43 -1.00
N ILE A 114 -13.42 2.86 -0.05
CA ILE A 114 -13.93 1.87 0.91
C ILE A 114 -15.15 2.48 1.64
N PRO A 115 -16.26 1.74 1.81
CA PRO A 115 -16.42 0.28 1.68
C PRO A 115 -16.87 -0.22 0.28
N ALA A 116 -16.87 0.61 -0.75
CA ALA A 116 -17.26 0.18 -2.10
C ALA A 116 -16.10 -0.53 -2.81
N PHE A 117 -16.38 -1.59 -3.55
CA PHE A 117 -15.42 -2.33 -4.40
C PHE A 117 -14.13 -2.73 -3.68
N CYS A 118 -14.26 -3.24 -2.44
CA CYS A 118 -13.14 -3.70 -1.61
C CYS A 118 -13.40 -5.11 -1.08
N GLY A 119 -12.42 -5.67 -0.37
CA GLY A 119 -12.48 -7.03 0.16
C GLY A 119 -12.01 -8.10 -0.82
N THR A 120 -12.29 -9.37 -0.49
CA THR A 120 -11.80 -10.51 -1.25
C THR A 120 -12.22 -10.47 -2.72
N GLY A 121 -11.23 -10.53 -3.63
CA GLY A 121 -11.47 -10.53 -5.07
C GLY A 121 -11.36 -9.15 -5.74
N TYR A 122 -11.36 -8.06 -4.97
CA TYR A 122 -11.20 -6.70 -5.49
C TYR A 122 -9.74 -6.25 -5.39
N TYR A 123 -9.02 -6.34 -6.50
CA TYR A 123 -7.63 -5.90 -6.62
C TYR A 123 -7.27 -5.52 -8.06
N GLY A 124 -6.33 -4.60 -8.22
CA GLY A 124 -5.82 -4.18 -9.52
C GLY A 124 -6.94 -3.72 -10.46
N LEU A 125 -6.93 -4.21 -11.70
CA LEU A 125 -7.89 -3.80 -12.74
C LEU A 125 -9.34 -4.21 -12.42
N LYS A 126 -9.54 -5.30 -11.68
CA LYS A 126 -10.88 -5.82 -11.32
C LYS A 126 -11.74 -4.81 -10.56
N VAL A 127 -11.12 -3.93 -9.77
CA VAL A 127 -11.83 -2.86 -9.06
C VAL A 127 -12.47 -1.90 -10.05
N HIS A 128 -11.73 -1.48 -11.06
CA HIS A 128 -12.17 -0.53 -12.08
C HIS A 128 -13.19 -1.15 -13.04
N GLU A 129 -13.00 -2.43 -13.40
CA GLU A 129 -13.99 -3.21 -14.16
C GLU A 129 -15.34 -3.27 -13.43
N ALA A 130 -15.32 -3.57 -12.12
CA ALA A 130 -16.52 -3.64 -11.31
C ALA A 130 -17.21 -2.27 -11.15
N ALA A 131 -16.43 -1.21 -10.96
CA ALA A 131 -16.94 0.15 -10.86
C ALA A 131 -17.64 0.60 -12.15
N LEU A 132 -17.00 0.39 -13.31
CA LEU A 132 -17.58 0.70 -14.61
C LEU A 132 -18.82 -0.14 -14.90
N LYS A 133 -18.78 -1.45 -14.64
CA LYS A 133 -19.93 -2.36 -14.78
C LYS A 133 -21.11 -1.92 -13.92
N ARG A 134 -20.86 -1.42 -12.71
CA ARG A 134 -21.90 -0.91 -11.80
C ARG A 134 -22.46 0.44 -12.26
N GLY A 135 -21.69 1.20 -13.05
CA GLY A 135 -22.10 2.50 -13.58
C GLY A 135 -21.98 3.65 -12.56
N VAL A 136 -21.08 3.53 -11.58
CA VAL A 136 -20.83 4.62 -10.63
C VAL A 136 -20.23 5.83 -11.34
N LYS A 137 -20.43 7.02 -10.78
CA LYS A 137 -19.93 8.27 -11.35
C LYS A 137 -18.68 8.79 -10.65
N VAL A 138 -18.41 8.25 -9.45
CA VAL A 138 -17.28 8.61 -8.62
C VAL A 138 -16.64 7.33 -8.10
N VAL A 139 -15.33 7.27 -8.22
CA VAL A 139 -14.43 6.25 -7.64
C VAL A 139 -13.33 6.96 -6.86
N GLY A 140 -12.26 6.28 -6.51
CA GLY A 140 -11.11 6.93 -5.86
C GLY A 140 -10.15 5.92 -5.28
N ALA A 141 -9.41 6.36 -4.27
CA ALA A 141 -8.49 5.51 -3.53
C ALA A 141 -8.62 5.76 -2.02
N THR A 142 -8.24 4.75 -1.25
CA THR A 142 -8.25 4.77 0.21
C THR A 142 -6.90 4.32 0.74
N VAL A 143 -6.30 5.08 1.65
CA VAL A 143 -5.22 4.62 2.52
C VAL A 143 -5.82 4.28 3.88
N HIS A 144 -5.54 3.07 4.36
CA HIS A 144 -6.07 2.59 5.65
C HIS A 144 -5.02 1.75 6.39
N PHE A 145 -5.14 1.66 7.70
CA PHE A 145 -4.40 0.67 8.46
C PHE A 145 -4.89 -0.74 8.14
N VAL A 146 -3.98 -1.70 8.21
CA VAL A 146 -4.30 -3.11 7.97
C VAL A 146 -4.65 -3.78 9.30
N ASP A 147 -5.81 -4.42 9.34
CA ASP A 147 -6.28 -5.30 10.42
C ASP A 147 -6.41 -6.75 9.93
N GLU A 148 -6.96 -7.63 10.76
CA GLU A 148 -7.12 -9.06 10.40
C GLU A 148 -8.20 -9.30 9.32
N GLY A 149 -9.02 -8.30 9.01
CA GLY A 149 -9.97 -8.33 7.88
C GLY A 149 -9.32 -7.95 6.55
N THR A 150 -10.10 -8.01 5.49
CA THR A 150 -9.64 -7.57 4.16
C THR A 150 -10.24 -6.20 3.87
N ASP A 151 -9.39 -5.17 3.82
CA ASP A 151 -9.76 -3.77 3.59
C ASP A 151 -10.75 -3.20 4.63
N THR A 152 -10.65 -3.64 5.89
CA THR A 152 -11.58 -3.28 6.98
C THR A 152 -10.99 -2.37 8.05
N GLY A 153 -9.67 -2.18 8.04
CA GLY A 153 -8.99 -1.37 9.05
C GLY A 153 -9.26 0.14 8.97
N PRO A 154 -8.86 0.89 10.00
CA PRO A 154 -9.10 2.32 10.12
C PRO A 154 -8.63 3.14 8.92
N ILE A 155 -9.51 3.94 8.34
CA ILE A 155 -9.23 4.76 7.16
C ILE A 155 -8.43 6.00 7.56
N ILE A 156 -7.30 6.23 6.86
CA ILE A 156 -6.43 7.40 7.08
C ILE A 156 -6.84 8.53 6.14
N LEU A 157 -6.84 8.27 4.84
CA LEU A 157 -7.17 9.25 3.81
C LEU A 157 -7.99 8.59 2.69
N GLN A 158 -8.87 9.38 2.10
CA GLN A 158 -9.59 9.02 0.88
C GLN A 158 -9.57 10.17 -0.11
N LYS A 159 -9.49 9.84 -1.40
CA LYS A 159 -9.57 10.84 -2.46
C LYS A 159 -10.47 10.36 -3.60
N ALA A 160 -11.48 11.16 -3.90
CA ALA A 160 -12.44 10.90 -4.97
C ALA A 160 -11.89 11.29 -6.35
N VAL A 161 -12.32 10.52 -7.36
CA VAL A 161 -11.99 10.71 -8.78
C VAL A 161 -13.24 10.46 -9.60
N ASN A 162 -13.51 11.32 -10.59
CA ASN A 162 -14.67 11.18 -11.47
C ASN A 162 -14.45 10.05 -12.50
N VAL A 163 -15.53 9.32 -12.78
CA VAL A 163 -15.63 8.42 -13.93
C VAL A 163 -16.15 9.22 -15.13
N GLU A 164 -15.44 9.12 -16.24
CA GLU A 164 -15.80 9.84 -17.47
C GLU A 164 -16.50 8.92 -18.46
N HIS A 165 -17.29 9.52 -19.35
CA HIS A 165 -17.97 8.76 -20.39
C HIS A 165 -16.95 8.14 -21.36
N GLY A 166 -17.07 6.83 -21.58
CA GLY A 166 -16.15 6.09 -22.46
C GLY A 166 -14.88 5.57 -21.80
N ASP A 167 -14.74 5.73 -20.47
CA ASP A 167 -13.62 5.12 -19.74
C ASP A 167 -13.55 3.62 -19.95
N THR A 168 -12.35 3.13 -20.25
CA THR A 168 -11.99 1.71 -20.09
C THR A 168 -11.44 1.48 -18.67
N PRO A 169 -11.40 0.22 -18.19
CA PRO A 169 -10.82 -0.10 -16.89
C PRO A 169 -9.39 0.44 -16.74
N GLU A 170 -8.57 0.35 -17.79
CA GLU A 170 -7.16 0.80 -17.79
C GLU A 170 -7.06 2.33 -17.72
N VAL A 171 -7.92 3.05 -18.44
CA VAL A 171 -7.97 4.52 -18.40
C VAL A 171 -8.39 5.00 -17.02
N LEU A 172 -9.42 4.37 -16.46
CA LEU A 172 -9.89 4.71 -15.11
C LEU A 172 -8.85 4.36 -14.05
N GLN A 173 -8.20 3.19 -14.13
CA GLN A 173 -7.11 2.81 -13.24
C GLN A 173 -6.00 3.85 -13.25
N ARG A 174 -5.53 4.22 -14.44
CA ARG A 174 -4.47 5.21 -14.57
C ARG A 174 -4.86 6.55 -13.95
N ARG A 175 -6.09 7.01 -14.20
CA ARG A 175 -6.60 8.26 -13.61
C ARG A 175 -6.66 8.18 -12.09
N VAL A 176 -7.11 7.07 -11.51
CA VAL A 176 -7.12 6.87 -10.05
C VAL A 176 -5.71 6.87 -9.49
N MET A 177 -4.75 6.21 -10.15
CA MET A 177 -3.34 6.23 -9.73
C MET A 177 -2.79 7.68 -9.72
N GLU A 178 -2.95 8.42 -10.82
CA GLU A 178 -2.39 9.76 -11.00
C GLU A 178 -3.07 10.82 -10.10
N GLN A 179 -4.39 10.74 -9.96
CA GLN A 179 -5.16 11.77 -9.25
C GLN A 179 -5.39 11.46 -7.76
N ALA A 180 -5.30 10.20 -7.34
CA ALA A 180 -5.56 9.79 -5.98
C ALA A 180 -4.38 9.03 -5.35
N GLU A 181 -4.04 7.81 -5.81
CA GLU A 181 -3.11 6.93 -5.11
C GLU A 181 -1.74 7.57 -4.88
N TRP A 182 -1.11 8.13 -5.94
CA TRP A 182 0.23 8.73 -5.87
C TRP A 182 0.27 10.06 -5.10
N LYS A 183 -0.88 10.51 -4.60
CA LYS A 183 -0.99 11.72 -3.77
C LYS A 183 -1.25 11.34 -2.31
N ILE A 184 -2.30 10.56 -2.06
CA ILE A 184 -2.72 10.29 -0.68
C ILE A 184 -1.82 9.26 0.03
N LEU A 185 -1.13 8.36 -0.70
CA LEU A 185 -0.21 7.43 -0.06
C LEU A 185 1.04 8.12 0.50
N PRO A 186 1.75 8.97 -0.27
CA PRO A 186 2.81 9.82 0.28
C PRO A 186 2.32 10.74 1.41
N GLU A 187 1.14 11.34 1.28
CA GLU A 187 0.54 12.21 2.31
C GLU A 187 0.30 11.45 3.61
N ALA A 188 -0.27 10.24 3.56
CA ALA A 188 -0.50 9.41 4.74
C ALA A 188 0.82 9.05 5.44
N ILE A 189 1.87 8.69 4.68
CA ILE A 189 3.20 8.41 5.24
C ILE A 189 3.75 9.67 5.93
N ASN A 190 3.63 10.84 5.31
CA ASN A 190 4.10 12.10 5.88
C ASN A 190 3.35 12.48 7.16
N LEU A 191 2.05 12.25 7.22
CA LEU A 191 1.25 12.46 8.45
C LEU A 191 1.73 11.55 9.59
N ILE A 192 1.99 10.27 9.31
CA ILE A 192 2.50 9.30 10.29
C ILE A 192 3.92 9.71 10.76
N ALA A 193 4.80 10.07 9.82
CA ALA A 193 6.19 10.44 10.11
C ALA A 193 6.34 11.69 10.98
N ASN A 194 5.29 12.53 11.01
CA ASN A 194 5.27 13.76 11.79
C ASN A 194 4.28 13.72 12.98
N ASP A 195 3.89 12.51 13.44
CA ASP A 195 2.99 12.28 14.58
C ASP A 195 1.64 13.00 14.46
N LYS A 196 1.18 13.21 13.22
CA LYS A 196 -0.10 13.88 12.92
C LYS A 196 -1.31 12.96 12.93
N ILE A 197 -1.13 11.67 13.24
CA ILE A 197 -2.21 10.67 13.25
C ILE A 197 -2.38 10.11 14.66
N GLU A 198 -3.64 9.94 15.04
CA GLU A 198 -4.05 9.21 16.23
C GLU A 198 -5.18 8.24 15.87
N VAL A 199 -5.09 7.01 16.35
CA VAL A 199 -6.14 6.00 16.18
C VAL A 199 -6.90 5.88 17.48
N ASN A 200 -8.22 6.16 17.45
CA ASN A 200 -9.09 6.07 18.61
C ASN A 200 -10.38 5.36 18.22
N ASP A 201 -10.75 4.29 18.93
CA ASP A 201 -11.95 3.49 18.71
C ASP A 201 -12.17 3.10 17.22
N GLY A 202 -11.09 2.68 16.52
CA GLY A 202 -11.16 2.28 15.12
C GLY A 202 -11.28 3.45 14.12
N HIS A 203 -11.17 4.69 14.59
CA HIS A 203 -11.18 5.87 13.75
C HIS A 203 -9.84 6.58 13.78
N VAL A 204 -9.42 7.10 12.62
CA VAL A 204 -8.21 7.91 12.51
C VAL A 204 -8.57 9.38 12.66
N ILE A 205 -7.86 10.06 13.57
CA ILE A 205 -7.92 11.50 13.76
C ILE A 205 -6.63 12.10 13.20
N VAL A 206 -6.77 13.02 12.24
CA VAL A 206 -5.65 13.83 11.73
C VAL A 206 -5.56 15.10 12.57
N LYS A 207 -4.41 15.26 13.25
CA LYS A 207 -4.14 16.43 14.12
C LYS A 207 -3.80 17.65 13.26
N ALA A 208 -4.28 18.79 13.66
CA ALA A 208 -4.00 20.07 13.02
C ALA A 208 -2.52 20.46 13.04
#